data_b4379d993f330a9c2793c711961ece5b
#
_entry.id   b4379d993f330a9c2793c711961ece5b
#
_cell.length_a   1.000
_cell.length_b   1.000
_cell.length_c   1.000
_cell.angle_alpha   90.00
_cell.angle_beta   90.00
_cell.angle_gamma   90.00
#
_symmetry.space_group_name_H-M   'P 1'
#
loop_
_entity.id
_entity.type
_entity.pdbx_description
1 polymer ?
#
loop_
_entity_poly.entity_id
_entity_poly.type
_entity_poly.pdbx_seq_one_letter_code
_entity_poly.pdbx_strand_id
1 'polypeptide(L)'
;MKQAPTNHVYILTLSCPDRLGLVHSVSGFLLERGGNIEEAAQYNDHDTGLFFMRVRFACEQLSHEALRAQLQPFAQALSMDWALHATSEPMRTVLLVSKEGHCLNDLLFRWKSGLLPLDIRAIISNHREFYQLAASYNVPFHHIPVSAATKAQAEAKLFEIIQSEGAELVVLARYMQVLSNDLCHKLAGRAINIHHSFLPSFKGAKPYYQAHDRGVKLIGATAHYVTADLDEGLIIEQDVARVDHSKTVEDLTAQGRDTESQVLARAVKWHSEHRVLINGHKTVIFK
;
A
#
# COMPACT_ATOMS: atom_id res chain seq x y z
N MET A 1 13.24 24.25 -31.55
CA MET A 1 13.50 23.31 -30.47
C MET A 1 12.47 22.19 -30.61
N LYS A 2 12.84 20.97 -30.99
CA LYS A 2 11.95 19.82 -30.96
C LYS A 2 11.72 19.50 -29.48
N GLN A 3 10.46 19.58 -29.00
CA GLN A 3 10.09 19.03 -27.70
C GLN A 3 10.56 17.57 -27.67
N ALA A 4 11.30 17.18 -26.62
CA ALA A 4 11.61 15.79 -26.40
C ALA A 4 10.27 15.02 -26.33
N PRO A 5 10.15 13.86 -26.97
CA PRO A 5 8.93 13.07 -26.87
C PRO A 5 8.65 12.80 -25.38
N THR A 6 7.48 13.21 -24.94
CA THR A 6 7.00 12.85 -23.59
C THR A 6 6.72 11.35 -23.63
N ASN A 7 7.71 10.57 -23.18
CA ASN A 7 7.58 9.11 -23.11
C ASN A 7 6.51 8.80 -22.06
N HIS A 8 5.26 8.60 -22.49
CA HIS A 8 4.16 8.23 -21.60
C HIS A 8 4.33 6.76 -21.23
N VAL A 9 4.68 6.52 -19.98
CA VAL A 9 4.82 5.17 -19.41
C VAL A 9 3.58 4.84 -18.60
N TYR A 10 3.02 3.68 -18.86
CA TYR A 10 1.81 3.18 -18.20
C TYR A 10 2.05 1.86 -17.49
N ILE A 11 1.23 1.58 -16.51
CA ILE A 11 1.14 0.29 -15.82
C ILE A 11 -0.25 -0.27 -16.05
N LEU A 12 -0.33 -1.42 -16.72
CA LEU A 12 -1.55 -2.23 -16.82
C LEU A 12 -1.47 -3.35 -15.79
N THR A 13 -2.47 -3.43 -14.93
CA THR A 13 -2.71 -4.58 -14.06
C THR A 13 -3.99 -5.28 -14.50
N LEU A 14 -4.00 -6.60 -14.46
CA LEU A 14 -5.19 -7.37 -14.81
C LEU A 14 -5.24 -8.71 -14.08
N SER A 15 -6.47 -9.20 -13.89
CA SER A 15 -6.77 -10.58 -13.53
C SER A 15 -7.95 -11.11 -14.35
N CYS A 16 -7.94 -12.39 -14.66
CA CYS A 16 -9.03 -13.03 -15.39
C CYS A 16 -9.00 -14.56 -15.20
N PRO A 17 -10.06 -15.31 -15.59
CA PRO A 17 -10.00 -16.76 -15.67
C PRO A 17 -8.84 -17.21 -16.57
N ASP A 18 -8.02 -18.16 -16.09
CA ASP A 18 -6.85 -18.65 -16.83
C ASP A 18 -7.25 -19.41 -18.10
N ARG A 19 -6.50 -19.14 -19.19
CA ARG A 19 -6.66 -19.81 -20.48
C ARG A 19 -5.43 -19.63 -21.36
N LEU A 20 -5.29 -20.48 -22.36
CA LEU A 20 -4.22 -20.39 -23.35
C LEU A 20 -4.24 -19.06 -24.10
N GLY A 21 -3.05 -18.48 -24.31
CA GLY A 21 -2.83 -17.32 -25.18
C GLY A 21 -3.03 -15.96 -24.52
N LEU A 22 -3.30 -15.86 -23.21
CA LEU A 22 -3.52 -14.57 -22.54
C LEU A 22 -2.32 -13.61 -22.68
N VAL A 23 -1.10 -14.09 -22.46
CA VAL A 23 0.13 -13.27 -22.61
C VAL A 23 0.28 -12.78 -24.05
N HIS A 24 0.08 -13.67 -25.03
CA HIS A 24 0.11 -13.31 -26.45
C HIS A 24 -0.95 -12.25 -26.78
N SER A 25 -2.18 -12.42 -26.28
CA SER A 25 -3.28 -11.47 -26.53
C SER A 25 -2.98 -10.10 -25.96
N VAL A 26 -2.48 -10.02 -24.70
CA VAL A 26 -2.12 -8.75 -24.05
C VAL A 26 -0.93 -8.10 -24.77
N SER A 27 0.14 -8.83 -25.05
CA SER A 27 1.33 -8.28 -25.73
C SER A 27 1.02 -7.85 -27.16
N GLY A 28 0.21 -8.62 -27.90
CA GLY A 28 -0.27 -8.27 -29.24
C GLY A 28 -1.13 -6.99 -29.23
N PHE A 29 -2.07 -6.90 -28.27
CA PHE A 29 -2.89 -5.69 -28.08
C PHE A 29 -2.02 -4.44 -27.87
N LEU A 30 -0.99 -4.52 -27.02
CA LEU A 30 -0.08 -3.40 -26.78
C LEU A 30 0.77 -3.07 -28.00
N LEU A 31 1.32 -4.07 -28.67
CA LEU A 31 2.14 -3.90 -29.87
C LEU A 31 1.39 -3.19 -30.99
N GLU A 32 0.15 -3.60 -31.28
CA GLU A 32 -0.69 -2.98 -32.32
C GLU A 32 -0.98 -1.50 -32.06
N ARG A 33 -0.79 -1.04 -30.81
CA ARG A 33 -1.01 0.35 -30.36
C ARG A 33 0.29 1.11 -30.14
N GLY A 34 1.40 0.57 -30.60
CA GLY A 34 2.71 1.19 -30.46
C GLY A 34 3.26 1.13 -29.03
N GLY A 35 2.74 0.23 -28.19
CA GLY A 35 3.21 -0.01 -26.84
C GLY A 35 4.50 -0.82 -26.83
N ASN A 36 5.55 -0.31 -26.17
CA ASN A 36 6.81 -1.02 -25.94
C ASN A 36 6.86 -1.49 -24.48
N ILE A 37 6.83 -2.81 -24.28
CA ILE A 37 6.85 -3.43 -22.95
C ILE A 37 8.26 -3.29 -22.36
N GLU A 38 8.35 -2.65 -21.18
CA GLU A 38 9.58 -2.48 -20.41
C GLU A 38 9.72 -3.52 -19.30
N GLU A 39 8.60 -3.89 -18.66
CA GLU A 39 8.54 -4.87 -17.59
C GLU A 39 7.22 -5.65 -17.70
N ALA A 40 7.27 -6.97 -17.61
CA ALA A 40 6.09 -7.82 -17.55
C ALA A 40 6.29 -8.91 -16.51
N ALA A 41 5.28 -9.09 -15.66
CA ALA A 41 5.23 -10.16 -14.69
C ALA A 41 3.84 -10.79 -14.69
N GLN A 42 3.78 -12.11 -14.50
CA GLN A 42 2.55 -12.87 -14.51
C GLN A 42 2.56 -13.97 -13.47
N TYR A 43 1.38 -14.40 -13.06
CA TYR A 43 1.18 -15.50 -12.14
C TYR A 43 -0.13 -16.22 -12.45
N ASN A 44 -0.08 -17.56 -12.52
CA ASN A 44 -1.26 -18.41 -12.62
C ASN A 44 -1.53 -19.04 -11.26
N ASP A 45 -2.65 -18.74 -10.66
CA ASP A 45 -3.08 -19.40 -9.44
C ASP A 45 -3.93 -20.63 -9.78
N HIS A 46 -3.33 -21.80 -9.62
CA HIS A 46 -4.00 -23.09 -9.90
C HIS A 46 -5.14 -23.41 -8.92
N ASP A 47 -5.11 -22.83 -7.71
CA ASP A 47 -6.16 -23.06 -6.72
C ASP A 47 -7.46 -22.32 -7.07
N THR A 48 -7.33 -21.09 -7.59
CA THR A 48 -8.47 -20.25 -7.97
C THR A 48 -8.80 -20.30 -9.46
N GLY A 49 -7.91 -20.84 -10.28
CA GLY A 49 -8.03 -20.82 -11.75
C GLY A 49 -7.92 -19.41 -12.34
N LEU A 50 -7.29 -18.46 -11.62
CA LEU A 50 -7.12 -17.10 -12.07
C LEU A 50 -5.69 -16.85 -12.57
N PHE A 51 -5.63 -16.08 -13.63
CA PHE A 51 -4.41 -15.50 -14.17
C PHE A 51 -4.28 -14.05 -13.72
N PHE A 52 -3.08 -13.64 -13.32
CA PHE A 52 -2.71 -12.29 -12.92
C PHE A 52 -1.56 -11.79 -13.76
N MET A 53 -1.60 -10.53 -14.17
CA MET A 53 -0.51 -9.94 -14.92
C MET A 53 -0.35 -8.45 -14.60
N ARG A 54 0.89 -8.01 -14.54
CA ARG A 54 1.29 -6.61 -14.49
C ARG A 54 2.25 -6.31 -15.62
N VAL A 55 1.97 -5.27 -16.40
CA VAL A 55 2.81 -4.84 -17.52
C VAL A 55 3.10 -3.36 -17.40
N ARG A 56 4.38 -2.99 -17.38
CA ARG A 56 4.84 -1.61 -17.55
C ARG A 56 5.28 -1.43 -18.97
N PHE A 57 4.75 -0.42 -19.66
CA PHE A 57 5.03 -0.18 -21.07
C PHE A 57 5.04 1.31 -21.41
N ALA A 58 5.87 1.69 -22.37
CA ALA A 58 5.88 3.00 -22.96
C ALA A 58 4.94 3.04 -24.17
N CYS A 59 4.14 4.12 -24.32
CA CYS A 59 3.31 4.34 -25.49
C CYS A 59 3.25 5.85 -25.77
N GLU A 60 3.80 6.24 -26.93
CA GLU A 60 3.85 7.65 -27.36
C GLU A 60 2.64 8.04 -28.23
N GLN A 61 1.98 7.06 -28.83
CA GLN A 61 0.96 7.27 -29.84
C GLN A 61 -0.43 7.56 -29.26
N LEU A 62 -0.72 7.09 -28.06
CA LEU A 62 -2.04 7.17 -27.44
C LEU A 62 -1.99 7.79 -26.05
N SER A 63 -2.94 8.68 -25.77
CA SER A 63 -3.17 9.19 -24.42
C SER A 63 -3.72 8.09 -23.49
N HIS A 64 -3.65 8.33 -22.18
CA HIS A 64 -4.24 7.44 -21.16
C HIS A 64 -5.72 7.13 -21.45
N GLU A 65 -6.50 8.17 -21.78
CA GLU A 65 -7.94 8.02 -22.09
C GLU A 65 -8.17 7.18 -23.34
N ALA A 66 -7.40 7.41 -24.40
CA ALA A 66 -7.51 6.66 -25.65
C ALA A 66 -7.13 5.18 -25.47
N LEU A 67 -6.05 4.89 -24.71
CA LEU A 67 -5.67 3.54 -24.35
C LEU A 67 -6.77 2.85 -23.52
N ARG A 68 -7.30 3.54 -22.52
CA ARG A 68 -8.38 3.04 -21.68
C ARG A 68 -9.63 2.70 -22.47
N ALA A 69 -10.02 3.57 -23.40
CA ALA A 69 -11.19 3.34 -24.27
C ALA A 69 -11.02 2.09 -25.17
N GLN A 70 -9.80 1.85 -25.67
CA GLN A 70 -9.50 0.68 -26.49
C GLN A 70 -9.31 -0.60 -25.66
N LEU A 71 -8.80 -0.50 -24.42
CA LEU A 71 -8.69 -1.63 -23.49
C LEU A 71 -10.05 -2.17 -23.06
N GLN A 72 -11.05 -1.31 -22.89
CA GLN A 72 -12.36 -1.70 -22.38
C GLN A 72 -13.00 -2.88 -23.14
N PRO A 73 -13.20 -2.83 -24.48
CA PRO A 73 -13.78 -3.95 -25.23
C PRO A 73 -12.87 -5.18 -25.25
N PHE A 74 -11.55 -4.99 -25.29
CA PHE A 74 -10.58 -6.08 -25.23
C PHE A 74 -10.66 -6.82 -23.88
N ALA A 75 -10.65 -6.09 -22.78
CA ALA A 75 -10.75 -6.66 -21.44
C ALA A 75 -12.11 -7.36 -21.22
N GLN A 76 -13.19 -6.78 -21.73
CA GLN A 76 -14.54 -7.38 -21.65
C GLN A 76 -14.59 -8.72 -22.37
N ALA A 77 -14.04 -8.83 -23.59
CA ALA A 77 -13.98 -10.08 -24.35
C ALA A 77 -13.21 -11.20 -23.63
N LEU A 78 -12.28 -10.82 -22.75
CA LEU A 78 -11.44 -11.73 -21.98
C LEU A 78 -11.88 -11.87 -20.51
N SER A 79 -13.00 -11.24 -20.11
CA SER A 79 -13.50 -11.22 -18.73
C SER A 79 -12.44 -10.75 -17.74
N MET A 80 -11.68 -9.72 -18.11
CA MET A 80 -10.61 -9.16 -17.29
C MET A 80 -11.17 -8.13 -16.30
N ASP A 81 -10.76 -8.26 -15.03
CA ASP A 81 -10.69 -7.14 -14.10
C ASP A 81 -9.34 -6.45 -14.31
N TRP A 82 -9.34 -5.13 -14.58
CA TRP A 82 -8.14 -4.44 -15.01
C TRP A 82 -8.10 -2.99 -14.57
N ALA A 83 -6.89 -2.46 -14.45
CA ALA A 83 -6.64 -1.04 -14.24
C ALA A 83 -5.44 -0.57 -15.08
N LEU A 84 -5.51 0.66 -15.56
CA LEU A 84 -4.44 1.33 -16.31
C LEU A 84 -4.04 2.60 -15.56
N HIS A 85 -2.77 2.76 -15.26
CA HIS A 85 -2.22 3.88 -14.50
C HIS A 85 -1.10 4.56 -15.28
N ALA A 86 -1.06 5.90 -15.24
CA ALA A 86 0.07 6.67 -15.77
C ALA A 86 1.14 6.81 -14.69
N THR A 87 2.40 6.46 -15.01
CA THR A 87 3.51 6.55 -14.03
C THR A 87 3.93 7.98 -13.70
N SER A 88 3.46 8.96 -14.48
CA SER A 88 3.68 10.38 -14.24
C SER A 88 2.81 10.94 -13.11
N GLU A 89 1.81 10.20 -12.67
CA GLU A 89 0.88 10.62 -11.62
C GLU A 89 1.21 9.85 -10.32
N PRO A 90 1.95 10.47 -9.37
CA PRO A 90 2.24 9.82 -8.10
C PRO A 90 0.95 9.67 -7.27
N MET A 91 0.85 8.54 -6.55
CA MET A 91 -0.35 8.17 -5.79
C MET A 91 -0.59 9.13 -4.63
N ARG A 92 -1.75 9.82 -4.63
CA ARG A 92 -2.16 10.75 -3.56
C ARG A 92 -2.40 9.96 -2.28
N THR A 93 -1.63 10.31 -1.24
CA THR A 93 -1.53 9.53 -0.02
C THR A 93 -1.76 10.39 1.22
N VAL A 94 -2.54 9.88 2.16
CA VAL A 94 -2.70 10.44 3.51
C VAL A 94 -2.05 9.49 4.52
N LEU A 95 -1.23 10.04 5.43
CA LEU A 95 -0.56 9.28 6.49
C LEU A 95 -1.26 9.50 7.82
N LEU A 96 -1.57 8.42 8.53
CA LEU A 96 -2.16 8.44 9.86
C LEU A 96 -1.10 7.99 10.88
N VAL A 97 -0.99 8.72 12.01
CA VAL A 97 -0.01 8.40 13.06
C VAL A 97 -0.57 8.71 14.45
N SER A 98 -0.12 7.96 15.47
CA SER A 98 -0.37 8.31 16.90
C SER A 98 0.92 8.83 17.54
N LYS A 99 1.47 8.13 18.54
CA LYS A 99 2.65 8.58 19.31
C LYS A 99 3.97 8.01 18.83
N GLU A 100 3.95 6.89 18.12
CA GLU A 100 5.13 6.19 17.62
C GLU A 100 5.44 6.64 16.20
N GLY A 101 6.51 7.42 16.01
CA GLY A 101 6.79 8.10 14.74
C GLY A 101 7.83 7.46 13.83
N HIS A 102 8.41 6.30 14.20
CA HIS A 102 9.48 5.68 13.42
C HIS A 102 9.04 5.35 11.97
N CYS A 103 7.86 4.78 11.78
CA CYS A 103 7.30 4.51 10.46
C CYS A 103 7.01 5.80 9.66
N LEU A 104 6.41 6.81 10.32
CA LEU A 104 6.14 8.11 9.69
C LEU A 104 7.41 8.76 9.20
N ASN A 105 8.45 8.81 10.04
CA ASN A 105 9.74 9.42 9.72
C ASN A 105 10.43 8.70 8.54
N ASP A 106 10.43 7.37 8.52
CA ASP A 106 11.01 6.57 7.44
C ASP A 106 10.27 6.80 6.10
N LEU A 107 8.92 6.81 6.11
CA LEU A 107 8.12 7.09 4.92
C LEU A 107 8.38 8.50 4.37
N LEU A 108 8.41 9.52 5.23
CA LEU A 108 8.69 10.90 4.82
C LEU A 108 10.09 11.05 4.23
N PHE A 109 11.11 10.43 4.85
CA PHE A 109 12.47 10.43 4.33
C PHE A 109 12.55 9.77 2.95
N ARG A 110 11.97 8.57 2.78
CA ARG A 110 11.97 7.85 1.50
C ARG A 110 11.21 8.60 0.41
N TRP A 111 10.08 9.20 0.74
CA TRP A 111 9.32 10.05 -0.17
C TRP A 111 10.15 11.25 -0.63
N LYS A 112 10.74 11.99 0.30
CA LYS A 112 11.55 13.18 -0.03
C LYS A 112 12.80 12.84 -0.84
N SER A 113 13.34 11.63 -0.65
CA SER A 113 14.49 11.10 -1.40
C SER A 113 14.12 10.50 -2.77
N GLY A 114 12.84 10.53 -3.17
CA GLY A 114 12.38 9.97 -4.44
C GLY A 114 12.32 8.44 -4.50
N LEU A 115 12.41 7.76 -3.35
CA LEU A 115 12.35 6.29 -3.26
C LEU A 115 10.91 5.74 -3.22
N LEU A 116 9.93 6.61 -2.93
CA LEU A 116 8.50 6.29 -2.93
C LEU A 116 7.78 7.23 -3.91
N PRO A 117 7.06 6.70 -4.92
CA PRO A 117 6.34 7.49 -5.90
C PRO A 117 4.97 7.93 -5.35
N LEU A 118 4.99 8.73 -4.29
CA LEU A 118 3.82 9.23 -3.58
C LEU A 118 3.66 10.74 -3.76
N ASP A 119 2.42 11.20 -3.66
CA ASP A 119 2.05 12.59 -3.41
C ASP A 119 1.42 12.64 -2.00
N ILE A 120 2.23 12.95 -0.98
CA ILE A 120 1.76 13.01 0.41
C ILE A 120 0.96 14.29 0.62
N ARG A 121 -0.36 14.16 0.69
CA ARG A 121 -1.32 15.26 0.76
C ARG A 121 -1.52 15.79 2.18
N ALA A 122 -1.53 14.90 3.16
CA ALA A 122 -1.73 15.27 4.56
C ALA A 122 -1.18 14.20 5.53
N ILE A 123 -0.86 14.66 6.74
CA ILE A 123 -0.65 13.81 7.92
C ILE A 123 -1.77 14.09 8.91
N ILE A 124 -2.45 13.04 9.36
CA ILE A 124 -3.51 13.13 10.37
C ILE A 124 -3.05 12.40 11.62
N SER A 125 -3.20 13.04 12.78
CA SER A 125 -2.84 12.43 14.05
C SER A 125 -3.85 12.76 15.16
N ASN A 126 -4.07 11.81 16.06
CA ASN A 126 -4.81 12.04 17.30
C ASN A 126 -3.95 12.69 18.41
N HIS A 127 -2.68 13.01 18.10
CA HIS A 127 -1.72 13.71 18.97
C HIS A 127 -1.01 14.81 18.20
N ARG A 128 -0.27 15.70 18.91
CA ARG A 128 0.40 16.87 18.29
C ARG A 128 1.90 16.70 18.06
N GLU A 129 2.49 15.62 18.55
CA GLU A 129 3.94 15.41 18.64
C GLU A 129 4.64 15.55 17.29
N PHE A 130 3.99 15.20 16.18
CA PHE A 130 4.59 15.21 14.84
C PHE A 130 4.26 16.44 13.99
N TYR A 131 3.67 17.49 14.60
CA TYR A 131 3.39 18.74 13.88
C TYR A 131 4.66 19.36 13.26
N GLN A 132 5.75 19.47 14.06
CA GLN A 132 7.00 20.05 13.57
C GLN A 132 7.65 19.18 12.49
N LEU A 133 7.58 17.86 12.62
CA LEU A 133 8.07 16.93 11.60
C LEU A 133 7.32 17.12 10.28
N ALA A 134 5.99 17.18 10.31
CA ALA A 134 5.17 17.45 9.12
C ALA A 134 5.52 18.79 8.48
N ALA A 135 5.67 19.85 9.27
CA ALA A 135 6.05 21.17 8.81
C ALA A 135 7.43 21.18 8.13
N SER A 136 8.41 20.42 8.63
CA SER A 136 9.75 20.34 8.03
C SER A 136 9.77 19.70 6.63
N TYR A 137 8.72 18.91 6.31
CA TYR A 137 8.50 18.33 4.98
C TYR A 137 7.51 19.12 4.13
N ASN A 138 6.97 20.24 4.64
CA ASN A 138 5.91 21.05 4.02
C ASN A 138 4.62 20.26 3.74
N VAL A 139 4.27 19.31 4.63
CA VAL A 139 3.04 18.51 4.54
C VAL A 139 2.00 19.06 5.51
N PRO A 140 0.75 19.29 5.09
CA PRO A 140 -0.34 19.67 5.98
C PRO A 140 -0.53 18.68 7.13
N PHE A 141 -0.74 19.21 8.35
CA PHE A 141 -0.92 18.40 9.55
C PHE A 141 -2.28 18.67 10.19
N HIS A 142 -3.08 17.63 10.36
CA HIS A 142 -4.38 17.70 10.99
C HIS A 142 -4.38 16.98 12.33
N HIS A 143 -4.63 17.74 13.41
CA HIS A 143 -4.80 17.17 14.74
C HIS A 143 -6.30 16.86 14.98
N ILE A 144 -6.63 15.58 15.07
CA ILE A 144 -7.99 15.09 15.35
C ILE A 144 -7.94 14.23 16.62
N PRO A 145 -8.14 14.81 17.81
CA PRO A 145 -8.15 14.05 19.05
C PRO A 145 -9.30 13.05 19.07
N VAL A 146 -9.02 11.84 19.56
CA VAL A 146 -9.98 10.75 19.63
C VAL A 146 -10.21 10.34 21.08
N SER A 147 -11.46 10.26 21.47
CA SER A 147 -11.94 9.67 22.74
C SER A 147 -13.12 8.75 22.46
N ALA A 148 -13.52 7.95 23.42
CA ALA A 148 -14.70 7.09 23.26
C ALA A 148 -15.97 7.89 22.87
N ALA A 149 -16.14 9.09 23.41
CA ALA A 149 -17.30 9.95 23.14
C ALA A 149 -17.22 10.68 21.78
N THR A 150 -16.01 10.89 21.23
CA THR A 150 -15.80 11.68 20.00
C THR A 150 -15.40 10.84 18.80
N LYS A 151 -15.28 9.52 18.95
CA LYS A 151 -14.76 8.62 17.90
C LYS A 151 -15.49 8.76 16.59
N ALA A 152 -16.82 8.74 16.58
CA ALA A 152 -17.62 8.84 15.35
C ALA A 152 -17.41 10.19 14.63
N GLN A 153 -17.34 11.30 15.38
CA GLN A 153 -17.08 12.63 14.82
C GLN A 153 -15.65 12.75 14.29
N ALA A 154 -14.67 12.17 15.00
CA ALA A 154 -13.28 12.16 14.61
C ALA A 154 -13.10 11.36 13.29
N GLU A 155 -13.74 10.19 13.16
CA GLU A 155 -13.70 9.39 11.93
C GLU A 155 -14.40 10.08 10.76
N ALA A 156 -15.53 10.76 11.00
CA ALA A 156 -16.20 11.55 9.96
C ALA A 156 -15.28 12.66 9.43
N LYS A 157 -14.62 13.41 10.32
CA LYS A 157 -13.67 14.46 9.94
C LYS A 157 -12.43 13.89 9.24
N LEU A 158 -11.92 12.75 9.70
CA LEU A 158 -10.81 12.04 9.06
C LEU A 158 -11.19 11.66 7.61
N PHE A 159 -12.38 11.10 7.42
CA PHE A 159 -12.84 10.70 6.10
C PHE A 159 -13.10 11.91 5.18
N GLU A 160 -13.63 13.02 5.71
CA GLU A 160 -13.78 14.28 4.97
C GLU A 160 -12.42 14.77 4.42
N ILE A 161 -11.36 14.76 5.24
CA ILE A 161 -10.01 15.13 4.79
C ILE A 161 -9.51 14.18 3.71
N ILE A 162 -9.67 12.85 3.90
CA ILE A 162 -9.28 11.85 2.89
C ILE A 162 -9.95 12.12 1.55
N GLN A 163 -11.25 12.46 1.58
CA GLN A 163 -12.01 12.79 0.37
C GLN A 163 -11.59 14.12 -0.25
N SER A 164 -11.45 15.19 0.55
CA SER A 164 -11.09 16.52 0.04
C SER A 164 -9.69 16.56 -0.56
N GLU A 165 -8.75 15.76 -0.04
CA GLU A 165 -7.42 15.59 -0.60
C GLU A 165 -7.38 14.63 -1.80
N GLY A 166 -8.49 13.99 -2.13
CA GLY A 166 -8.59 13.00 -3.20
C GLY A 166 -7.64 11.82 -2.99
N ALA A 167 -7.41 11.43 -1.73
CA ALA A 167 -6.43 10.40 -1.40
C ALA A 167 -6.82 9.04 -1.97
N GLU A 168 -5.89 8.42 -2.66
CA GLU A 168 -6.00 7.08 -3.24
C GLU A 168 -5.49 6.01 -2.27
N LEU A 169 -4.54 6.39 -1.41
CA LEU A 169 -3.95 5.53 -0.39
C LEU A 169 -4.02 6.19 0.98
N VAL A 170 -4.38 5.40 1.99
CA VAL A 170 -4.31 5.77 3.41
C VAL A 170 -3.34 4.83 4.12
N VAL A 171 -2.32 5.37 4.79
CA VAL A 171 -1.33 4.56 5.48
C VAL A 171 -1.42 4.79 6.99
N LEU A 172 -1.72 3.73 7.73
CA LEU A 172 -1.71 3.74 9.19
C LEU A 172 -0.28 3.45 9.67
N ALA A 173 0.52 4.52 9.75
CA ALA A 173 1.91 4.48 10.23
C ALA A 173 1.93 4.52 11.77
N ARG A 174 1.55 3.44 12.41
CA ARG A 174 1.35 3.33 13.87
C ARG A 174 0.20 4.23 14.37
N TYR A 175 -0.91 4.24 13.64
CA TYR A 175 -2.14 4.90 14.11
C TYR A 175 -2.90 3.96 15.04
N MET A 176 -2.77 4.20 16.36
CA MET A 176 -3.23 3.30 17.41
C MET A 176 -4.73 3.48 17.75
N GLN A 177 -5.56 3.65 16.73
CA GLN A 177 -7.01 3.71 16.83
C GLN A 177 -7.63 2.62 15.96
N VAL A 178 -8.51 1.83 16.52
CA VAL A 178 -9.30 0.87 15.75
C VAL A 178 -10.35 1.63 14.96
N LEU A 179 -10.34 1.49 13.65
CA LEU A 179 -11.32 2.13 12.77
C LEU A 179 -12.67 1.43 12.88
N SER A 180 -13.77 2.18 12.68
CA SER A 180 -15.11 1.59 12.61
C SER A 180 -15.27 0.73 11.36
N ASN A 181 -16.20 -0.22 11.39
CA ASN A 181 -16.50 -1.07 10.24
C ASN A 181 -16.92 -0.25 9.01
N ASP A 182 -17.71 0.82 9.22
CA ASP A 182 -18.10 1.73 8.14
C ASP A 182 -16.88 2.38 7.46
N LEU A 183 -15.94 2.89 8.26
CA LEU A 183 -14.72 3.49 7.71
C LEU A 183 -13.81 2.45 7.04
N CYS A 184 -13.69 1.24 7.60
CA CYS A 184 -12.94 0.14 6.98
C CYS A 184 -13.52 -0.22 5.61
N HIS A 185 -14.85 -0.31 5.46
CA HIS A 185 -15.50 -0.58 4.18
C HIS A 185 -15.25 0.54 3.16
N LYS A 186 -15.33 1.81 3.58
CA LYS A 186 -15.04 2.98 2.71
C LYS A 186 -13.59 3.02 2.23
N LEU A 187 -12.68 2.43 2.97
CA LEU A 187 -11.25 2.39 2.70
C LEU A 187 -10.76 1.03 2.19
N ALA A 188 -11.66 0.10 1.89
CA ALA A 188 -11.32 -1.26 1.45
C ALA A 188 -10.36 -1.25 0.25
N GLY A 189 -9.30 -2.03 0.33
CA GLY A 189 -8.27 -2.17 -0.71
C GLY A 189 -7.33 -0.97 -0.87
N ARG A 190 -7.51 0.13 -0.11
CA ARG A 190 -6.69 1.34 -0.18
C ARG A 190 -6.25 1.91 1.17
N ALA A 191 -6.37 1.13 2.24
CA ALA A 191 -5.80 1.46 3.54
C ALA A 191 -4.83 0.36 3.97
N ILE A 192 -3.58 0.74 4.29
CA ILE A 192 -2.52 -0.17 4.71
C ILE A 192 -2.18 0.12 6.17
N ASN A 193 -2.18 -0.92 7.00
CA ASN A 193 -1.75 -0.87 8.39
C ASN A 193 -0.44 -1.60 8.59
N ILE A 194 0.38 -1.13 9.52
CA ILE A 194 1.51 -1.87 10.06
C ILE A 194 1.16 -2.45 11.42
N HIS A 195 1.19 -3.77 11.54
CA HIS A 195 1.03 -4.50 12.77
C HIS A 195 2.41 -4.95 13.28
N HIS A 196 2.66 -4.70 14.57
CA HIS A 196 3.96 -4.90 15.22
C HIS A 196 4.18 -6.34 15.70
N SER A 197 3.70 -7.32 14.92
CA SER A 197 4.03 -8.74 15.10
C SER A 197 3.92 -9.49 13.76
N PHE A 198 4.48 -10.68 13.74
CA PHE A 198 4.32 -11.62 12.63
C PHE A 198 2.96 -12.30 12.77
N LEU A 199 1.95 -11.81 12.02
CA LEU A 199 0.61 -12.37 12.04
C LEU A 199 0.60 -13.82 11.49
N PRO A 200 -0.21 -14.71 12.05
CA PRO A 200 -1.26 -14.49 13.05
C PRO A 200 -0.81 -14.54 14.52
N SER A 201 0.49 -14.47 14.81
CA SER A 201 1.05 -14.57 16.17
C SER A 201 0.97 -13.24 16.93
N PHE A 202 0.88 -13.31 18.26
CA PHE A 202 0.95 -12.16 19.20
C PHE A 202 -0.04 -11.03 18.88
N LYS A 203 -1.32 -11.37 18.77
CA LYS A 203 -2.41 -10.38 18.71
C LYS A 203 -2.54 -9.64 20.05
N GLY A 204 -2.87 -8.35 19.98
CA GLY A 204 -3.17 -7.53 21.16
C GLY A 204 -2.03 -6.59 21.60
N ALA A 205 -2.11 -6.10 22.84
CA ALA A 205 -1.22 -5.07 23.36
C ALA A 205 0.14 -5.63 23.83
N LYS A 206 1.20 -4.78 23.72
CA LYS A 206 2.56 -5.04 24.22
C LYS A 206 3.21 -6.34 23.70
N PRO A 207 3.26 -6.58 22.38
CA PRO A 207 3.78 -7.85 21.83
C PRO A 207 5.24 -8.10 22.18
N TYR A 208 6.09 -7.08 22.31
CA TYR A 208 7.50 -7.24 22.67
C TYR A 208 7.69 -7.72 24.12
N TYR A 209 6.80 -7.31 25.05
CA TYR A 209 6.79 -7.85 26.40
C TYR A 209 6.39 -9.34 26.41
N GLN A 210 5.36 -9.69 25.65
CA GLN A 210 4.93 -11.08 25.52
C GLN A 210 6.02 -11.95 24.84
N ALA A 211 6.70 -11.41 23.84
CA ALA A 211 7.79 -12.07 23.12
C ALA A 211 8.99 -12.33 24.06
N HIS A 212 9.37 -11.34 24.86
CA HIS A 212 10.44 -11.46 25.84
C HIS A 212 10.10 -12.50 26.93
N ASP A 213 8.93 -12.41 27.52
CA ASP A 213 8.47 -13.31 28.58
C ASP A 213 8.42 -14.77 28.12
N ARG A 214 8.03 -15.00 26.87
CA ARG A 214 8.02 -16.34 26.23
C ARG A 214 9.38 -16.81 25.73
N GLY A 215 10.41 -15.97 25.75
CA GLY A 215 11.74 -16.29 25.28
C GLY A 215 11.78 -16.67 23.80
N VAL A 216 11.00 -15.98 22.94
CA VAL A 216 10.93 -16.25 21.50
C VAL A 216 12.27 -16.04 20.82
N LYS A 217 12.47 -16.64 19.66
CA LYS A 217 13.70 -16.54 18.85
C LYS A 217 13.52 -15.67 17.60
N LEU A 218 12.29 -15.25 17.33
CA LEU A 218 11.94 -14.37 16.22
C LEU A 218 10.90 -13.36 16.70
N ILE A 219 11.08 -12.11 16.29
CA ILE A 219 10.05 -11.08 16.31
C ILE A 219 9.80 -10.64 14.86
N GLY A 220 8.70 -9.94 14.57
CA GLY A 220 8.43 -9.52 13.21
C GLY A 220 7.37 -8.44 13.13
N ALA A 221 7.07 -8.04 11.91
CA ALA A 221 6.03 -7.09 11.57
C ALA A 221 5.25 -7.54 10.34
N THR A 222 4.00 -7.08 10.22
CA THR A 222 3.11 -7.39 9.11
C THR A 222 2.46 -6.11 8.60
N ALA A 223 2.61 -5.82 7.32
CA ALA A 223 1.81 -4.82 6.63
C ALA A 223 0.65 -5.51 5.89
N HIS A 224 -0.56 -5.04 6.13
CA HIS A 224 -1.78 -5.64 5.58
C HIS A 224 -2.81 -4.57 5.23
N TYR A 225 -3.75 -4.88 4.37
CA TYR A 225 -4.91 -4.02 4.15
C TYR A 225 -5.81 -4.00 5.38
N VAL A 226 -6.39 -2.84 5.65
CA VAL A 226 -7.33 -2.68 6.76
C VAL A 226 -8.68 -3.29 6.39
N THR A 227 -9.23 -4.08 7.29
CA THR A 227 -10.57 -4.68 7.22
C THR A 227 -11.36 -4.40 8.49
N ALA A 228 -12.65 -4.74 8.50
CA ALA A 228 -13.49 -4.62 9.68
C ALA A 228 -13.03 -5.54 10.82
N ASP A 229 -12.47 -6.69 10.48
CA ASP A 229 -11.89 -7.62 11.44
C ASP A 229 -10.45 -7.20 11.74
N LEU A 230 -10.19 -6.92 13.01
CA LEU A 230 -8.91 -6.37 13.47
C LEU A 230 -7.76 -7.35 13.17
N ASP A 231 -6.74 -6.84 12.47
CA ASP A 231 -5.52 -7.58 12.10
C ASP A 231 -5.76 -8.85 11.25
N GLU A 232 -6.92 -8.95 10.57
CA GLU A 232 -7.30 -10.08 9.68
C GLU A 232 -7.27 -9.67 8.19
N GLY A 233 -6.75 -8.50 7.86
CA GLY A 233 -6.70 -8.02 6.48
C GLY A 233 -5.67 -8.75 5.63
N LEU A 234 -5.82 -8.62 4.31
CA LEU A 234 -4.93 -9.25 3.32
C LEU A 234 -3.48 -8.79 3.53
N ILE A 235 -2.59 -9.75 3.74
CA ILE A 235 -1.17 -9.50 4.00
C ILE A 235 -0.49 -9.02 2.71
N ILE A 236 0.28 -7.92 2.81
CA ILE A 236 1.07 -7.37 1.71
C ILE A 236 2.54 -7.72 1.89
N GLU A 237 3.08 -7.52 3.10
CA GLU A 237 4.49 -7.78 3.38
C GLU A 237 4.66 -8.23 4.83
N GLN A 238 5.61 -9.12 5.04
CA GLN A 238 6.03 -9.56 6.37
C GLN A 238 7.55 -9.67 6.41
N ASP A 239 8.12 -9.39 7.58
CA ASP A 239 9.52 -9.65 7.85
C ASP A 239 9.73 -10.06 9.30
N VAL A 240 10.83 -10.74 9.56
CA VAL A 240 11.20 -11.23 10.88
C VAL A 240 12.65 -10.90 11.20
N ALA A 241 12.91 -10.69 12.47
CA ALA A 241 14.23 -10.47 12.99
C ALA A 241 14.58 -11.55 14.05
N ARG A 242 15.80 -12.08 14.01
CA ARG A 242 16.28 -13.00 15.03
C ARG A 242 16.61 -12.28 16.32
N VAL A 243 16.18 -12.88 17.43
CA VAL A 243 16.44 -12.42 18.80
C VAL A 243 16.89 -13.59 19.66
N ASP A 244 17.49 -13.31 20.79
CA ASP A 244 17.94 -14.31 21.74
C ASP A 244 17.71 -13.87 23.19
N HIS A 245 18.14 -14.71 24.13
CA HIS A 245 17.93 -14.52 25.58
C HIS A 245 18.74 -13.35 26.16
N SER A 246 19.71 -12.79 25.44
CA SER A 246 20.50 -11.65 25.91
C SER A 246 19.82 -10.30 25.67
N LYS A 247 18.74 -10.28 24.88
CA LYS A 247 18.00 -9.07 24.50
C LYS A 247 17.01 -8.68 25.58
N THR A 248 17.04 -7.41 25.95
CA THR A 248 16.02 -6.78 26.82
C THR A 248 14.73 -6.48 26.04
N VAL A 249 13.65 -6.11 26.72
CA VAL A 249 12.42 -5.65 26.07
C VAL A 249 12.66 -4.39 25.22
N GLU A 250 13.54 -3.52 25.68
CA GLU A 250 13.96 -2.31 24.96
C GLU A 250 14.69 -2.63 23.68
N ASP A 251 15.60 -3.63 23.68
CA ASP A 251 16.31 -4.12 22.49
C ASP A 251 15.31 -4.73 21.49
N LEU A 252 14.36 -5.56 21.97
CA LEU A 252 13.32 -6.14 21.12
C LEU A 252 12.45 -5.04 20.50
N THR A 253 12.11 -4.01 21.28
CA THR A 253 11.31 -2.88 20.81
C THR A 253 12.06 -2.07 19.75
N ALA A 254 13.34 -1.79 19.95
CA ALA A 254 14.17 -1.07 18.98
C ALA A 254 14.27 -1.83 17.65
N GLN A 255 14.63 -3.13 17.71
CA GLN A 255 14.74 -3.98 16.54
C GLN A 255 13.38 -4.17 15.84
N GLY A 256 12.29 -4.23 16.61
CA GLY A 256 10.94 -4.31 16.08
C GLY A 256 10.55 -3.05 15.30
N ARG A 257 10.87 -1.84 15.80
CA ARG A 257 10.64 -0.58 15.11
C ARG A 257 11.35 -0.50 13.76
N ASP A 258 12.59 -0.99 13.68
CA ASP A 258 13.34 -1.04 12.42
C ASP A 258 12.63 -1.98 11.41
N THR A 259 12.20 -3.16 11.86
CA THR A 259 11.45 -4.11 11.04
C THR A 259 10.11 -3.53 10.58
N GLU A 260 9.35 -2.90 11.49
CA GLU A 260 8.08 -2.23 11.17
C GLU A 260 8.25 -1.17 10.07
N SER A 261 9.28 -0.31 10.18
CA SER A 261 9.55 0.75 9.20
C SER A 261 9.85 0.17 7.82
N GLN A 262 10.68 -0.86 7.74
CA GLN A 262 11.05 -1.51 6.49
C GLN A 262 9.87 -2.23 5.83
N VAL A 263 9.10 -2.99 6.62
CA VAL A 263 7.92 -3.73 6.13
C VAL A 263 6.87 -2.77 5.59
N LEU A 264 6.55 -1.71 6.34
CA LEU A 264 5.58 -0.72 5.89
C LEU A 264 6.04 0.00 4.62
N ALA A 265 7.31 0.41 4.57
CA ALA A 265 7.85 1.11 3.40
C ALA A 265 7.81 0.23 2.13
N ARG A 266 8.14 -1.08 2.24
CA ARG A 266 8.03 -2.02 1.12
C ARG A 266 6.58 -2.20 0.67
N ALA A 267 5.65 -2.40 1.60
CA ALA A 267 4.23 -2.55 1.29
C ALA A 267 3.65 -1.32 0.60
N VAL A 268 3.94 -0.13 1.11
CA VAL A 268 3.53 1.15 0.51
C VAL A 268 4.13 1.32 -0.89
N LYS A 269 5.41 1.00 -1.08
CA LYS A 269 6.07 1.05 -2.38
C LYS A 269 5.38 0.14 -3.38
N TRP A 270 5.17 -1.13 -3.05
CA TRP A 270 4.54 -2.07 -3.98
C TRP A 270 3.11 -1.69 -4.31
N HIS A 271 2.37 -1.19 -3.34
CA HIS A 271 1.02 -0.70 -3.60
C HIS A 271 1.04 0.52 -4.53
N SER A 272 1.87 1.53 -4.26
CA SER A 272 1.97 2.73 -5.08
C SER A 272 2.55 2.50 -6.49
N GLU A 273 3.33 1.43 -6.67
CA GLU A 273 3.80 0.95 -7.98
C GLU A 273 2.81 -0.01 -8.66
N HIS A 274 1.60 -0.17 -8.12
CA HIS A 274 0.58 -1.09 -8.63
C HIS A 274 1.10 -2.53 -8.80
N ARG A 275 1.87 -3.02 -7.82
CA ARG A 275 2.44 -4.37 -7.80
C ARG A 275 1.61 -5.36 -6.99
N VAL A 276 0.60 -4.89 -6.29
CA VAL A 276 -0.25 -5.72 -5.41
C VAL A 276 -1.61 -5.92 -6.06
N LEU A 277 -1.96 -7.17 -6.38
CA LEU A 277 -3.27 -7.56 -6.88
C LEU A 277 -3.96 -8.43 -5.83
N ILE A 278 -5.28 -8.28 -5.71
CA ILE A 278 -6.10 -9.03 -4.74
C ILE A 278 -6.54 -10.34 -5.39
N ASN A 279 -6.39 -11.45 -4.66
CA ASN A 279 -6.82 -12.79 -5.05
C ASN A 279 -7.62 -13.42 -3.91
N GLY A 280 -8.92 -13.13 -3.83
CA GLY A 280 -9.77 -13.58 -2.74
C GLY A 280 -9.26 -13.08 -1.38
N HIS A 281 -8.76 -13.98 -0.56
CA HIS A 281 -8.20 -13.70 0.76
C HIS A 281 -6.65 -13.65 0.79
N LYS A 282 -6.02 -13.56 -0.36
CA LYS A 282 -4.57 -13.47 -0.54
C LYS A 282 -4.23 -12.24 -1.39
N THR A 283 -2.94 -11.88 -1.42
CA THR A 283 -2.39 -10.93 -2.39
C THR A 283 -1.44 -11.63 -3.34
N VAL A 284 -1.40 -11.18 -4.59
CA VAL A 284 -0.36 -11.51 -5.58
C VAL A 284 0.54 -10.29 -5.69
N ILE A 285 1.85 -10.46 -5.48
CA ILE A 285 2.81 -9.37 -5.44
C ILE A 285 3.89 -9.58 -6.48
N PHE A 286 3.98 -8.65 -7.42
CA PHE A 286 5.02 -8.61 -8.46
C PHE A 286 6.20 -7.75 -7.96
N LYS A 287 7.24 -8.42 -7.41
CA LYS A 287 8.46 -7.77 -6.86
C LYS A 287 9.41 -7.31 -7.94
#